data_bc87ff3ca8d4a9852508265a2de93ecf
#
_entry.id   bc87ff3ca8d4a9852508265a2de93ecf
#
_cell.length_a   1.000
_cell.length_b   1.000
_cell.length_c   1.000
_cell.angle_alpha   90.00
_cell.angle_beta   90.00
_cell.angle_gamma   90.00
#
_symmetry.space_group_name_H-M   'P 1'
#
loop_
_entity.id
_entity.type
_entity.pdbx_description
1 polymer ?
#
loop_
_entity_poly.entity_id
_entity_poly.type
_entity_poly.pdbx_seq_one_letter_code
_entity_poly.pdbx_strand_id
1 'polypeptide(L)'
;MNSQLAIGLHILGFLASRPNERLTSEQMARTYGTSPVVLRRVLAKLQRHGLVETWRGTGGGSALARPANEITLREAYEAIADDQTILTR
;
A
#
# COMPACT_ATOMS: atom_id res chain seq x y z
N MET A 1 -6.20 -17.31 -5.87
CA MET A 1 -5.23 -16.42 -5.22
C MET A 1 -5.76 -15.00 -5.20
N ASN A 2 -5.52 -14.30 -4.13
CA ASN A 2 -5.98 -12.93 -4.01
C ASN A 2 -4.94 -11.99 -4.63
N SER A 3 -5.26 -11.44 -5.79
CA SER A 3 -4.32 -10.56 -6.47
C SER A 3 -4.09 -9.25 -5.71
N GLN A 4 -5.06 -8.81 -4.91
CA GLN A 4 -4.85 -7.62 -4.10
C GLN A 4 -3.82 -7.87 -3.01
N LEU A 5 -3.77 -9.08 -2.45
CA LEU A 5 -2.75 -9.41 -1.48
C LEU A 5 -1.37 -9.34 -2.13
N ALA A 6 -1.23 -9.90 -3.32
CA ALA A 6 0.06 -9.84 -4.03
C ALA A 6 0.46 -8.40 -4.29
N ILE A 7 -0.48 -7.56 -4.72
CA ILE A 7 -0.21 -6.16 -4.96
C ILE A 7 0.21 -5.47 -3.65
N GLY A 8 -0.48 -5.77 -2.56
CA GLY A 8 -0.14 -5.18 -1.27
C GLY A 8 1.26 -5.53 -0.82
N LEU A 9 1.65 -6.79 -0.99
CA LEU A 9 2.99 -7.22 -0.62
C LEU A 9 4.04 -6.56 -1.51
N HIS A 10 3.75 -6.39 -2.79
CA HIS A 10 4.66 -5.70 -3.70
C HIS A 10 4.80 -4.23 -3.31
N ILE A 11 3.70 -3.56 -2.95
CA ILE A 11 3.75 -2.18 -2.51
C ILE A 11 4.65 -2.05 -1.28
N LEU A 12 4.42 -2.89 -0.28
CA LEU A 12 5.21 -2.82 0.94
C LEU A 12 6.68 -3.08 0.67
N GLY A 13 6.99 -4.06 -0.18
CA GLY A 13 8.37 -4.35 -0.53
C GLY A 13 9.03 -3.20 -1.29
N PHE A 14 8.28 -2.58 -2.22
CA PHE A 14 8.80 -1.47 -2.99
C PHE A 14 9.11 -0.27 -2.08
N LEU A 15 8.17 0.04 -1.18
CA LEU A 15 8.38 1.15 -0.26
C LEU A 15 9.51 0.85 0.73
N ALA A 16 9.63 -0.40 1.13
CA ALA A 16 10.72 -0.80 2.04
C ALA A 16 12.08 -0.63 1.38
N SER A 17 12.15 -0.84 0.08
CA SER A 17 13.42 -0.73 -0.63
C SER A 17 13.84 0.73 -0.87
N ARG A 18 12.92 1.67 -0.64
CA ARG A 18 13.19 3.10 -0.87
C ARG A 18 12.72 3.91 0.33
N PRO A 19 13.35 3.72 1.50
CA PRO A 19 12.80 4.24 2.75
C PRO A 19 12.76 5.75 2.88
N ASN A 20 13.53 6.45 2.07
CA ASN A 20 13.58 7.92 2.18
C ASN A 20 12.88 8.62 1.03
N GLU A 21 12.02 7.90 0.31
CA GLU A 21 11.34 8.46 -0.86
C GLU A 21 9.85 8.34 -0.70
N ARG A 22 9.13 9.28 -1.32
CA ARG A 22 7.70 9.18 -1.48
C ARG A 22 7.44 8.71 -2.91
N LEU A 23 6.77 7.58 -3.02
CA LEU A 23 6.59 6.94 -4.32
C LEU A 23 5.13 7.04 -4.74
N THR A 24 4.91 7.44 -5.98
CA THR A 24 3.55 7.67 -6.47
C THR A 24 2.89 6.36 -6.89
N SER A 25 1.56 6.37 -6.90
CA SER A 25 0.83 5.20 -7.35
C SER A 25 1.12 4.91 -8.82
N GLU A 26 1.38 5.95 -9.63
CA GLU A 26 1.72 5.75 -11.03
C GLU A 26 3.07 5.03 -11.17
N GLN A 27 4.05 5.41 -10.34
CA GLN A 27 5.34 4.74 -10.37
C GLN A 27 5.19 3.27 -10.02
N MET A 28 4.44 2.98 -8.97
CA MET A 28 4.26 1.60 -8.53
C MET A 28 3.45 0.79 -9.51
N ALA A 29 2.40 1.39 -10.09
CA ALA A 29 1.58 0.70 -11.06
C ALA A 29 2.39 0.33 -12.29
N ARG A 30 3.27 1.24 -12.72
CA ARG A 30 4.12 1.00 -13.88
C ARG A 30 5.12 -0.10 -13.61
N THR A 31 5.71 -0.10 -12.40
CA THR A 31 6.69 -1.11 -12.03
C THR A 31 6.10 -2.51 -12.00
N TYR A 32 4.88 -2.64 -11.49
CA TYR A 32 4.29 -3.97 -11.32
C TYR A 32 3.25 -4.31 -12.37
N GLY A 33 3.08 -3.44 -13.36
CA GLY A 33 2.17 -3.74 -14.47
C GLY A 33 0.72 -3.86 -14.05
N THR A 34 0.29 -3.03 -13.10
CA THR A 34 -1.07 -3.08 -12.62
C THR A 34 -1.76 -1.73 -12.82
N SER A 35 -3.08 -1.72 -12.66
CA SER A 35 -3.87 -0.52 -12.82
C SER A 35 -3.64 0.43 -11.65
N PRO A 36 -3.42 1.73 -11.92
CA PRO A 36 -3.31 2.69 -10.82
C PRO A 36 -4.55 2.73 -9.94
N VAL A 37 -5.73 2.47 -10.51
CA VAL A 37 -6.97 2.45 -9.74
C VAL A 37 -6.96 1.34 -8.71
N VAL A 38 -6.57 0.13 -9.13
CA VAL A 38 -6.50 -1.00 -8.23
C VAL A 38 -5.42 -0.76 -7.18
N LEU A 39 -4.29 -0.22 -7.61
CA LEU A 39 -3.18 0.02 -6.70
C LEU A 39 -3.56 1.04 -5.64
N ARG A 40 -4.27 2.10 -6.02
CA ARG A 40 -4.72 3.09 -5.04
C ARG A 40 -5.71 2.51 -4.04
N ARG A 41 -6.55 1.57 -4.51
CA ARG A 41 -7.48 0.90 -3.60
C ARG A 41 -6.73 0.09 -2.55
N VAL A 42 -5.70 -0.63 -2.96
CA VAL A 42 -4.89 -1.41 -2.04
C VAL A 42 -4.12 -0.50 -1.10
N LEU A 43 -3.56 0.60 -1.62
CA LEU A 43 -2.89 1.58 -0.77
C LEU A 43 -3.81 2.12 0.31
N ALA A 44 -5.07 2.39 -0.04
CA ALA A 44 -6.03 2.89 0.95
C ALA A 44 -6.24 1.90 2.08
N LYS A 45 -6.29 0.61 1.77
CA LYS A 45 -6.41 -0.41 2.80
C LYS A 45 -5.19 -0.45 3.70
N LEU A 46 -4.00 -0.39 3.12
CA LEU A 46 -2.77 -0.37 3.90
C LEU A 46 -2.68 0.86 4.78
N GLN A 47 -3.12 2.00 4.24
CA GLN A 47 -3.10 3.24 5.01
C GLN A 47 -4.07 3.18 6.19
N ARG A 48 -5.25 2.62 5.96
CA ARG A 48 -6.25 2.51 7.01
C ARG A 48 -5.75 1.69 8.18
N HIS A 49 -4.89 0.70 7.92
CA HIS A 49 -4.32 -0.14 8.96
C HIS A 49 -2.98 0.38 9.48
N GLY A 50 -2.60 1.58 9.09
CA GLY A 50 -1.40 2.20 9.63
C GLY A 50 -0.09 1.67 9.09
N LEU A 51 -0.11 1.00 7.96
CA LEU A 51 1.11 0.42 7.38
C LEU A 51 1.79 1.37 6.41
N VAL A 52 1.04 2.27 5.77
CA VAL A 52 1.61 3.27 4.87
C VAL A 52 1.00 4.63 5.17
N GLU A 53 1.72 5.67 4.75
CA GLU A 53 1.25 7.04 4.79
C GLU A 53 1.26 7.57 3.38
N THR A 54 0.33 8.48 3.09
CA THR A 54 0.18 9.06 1.75
C THR A 54 0.07 10.56 1.85
N TRP A 55 0.77 11.25 0.97
CA TRP A 55 0.73 12.70 0.86
C TRP A 55 0.23 13.07 -0.52
N ARG A 56 -0.59 14.11 -0.60
CA ARG A 56 -1.15 14.56 -1.87
C ARG A 56 -0.36 15.71 -2.45
N GLY A 57 -0.57 15.94 -3.75
CA GLY A 57 -0.02 17.12 -4.43
C GLY A 57 1.41 16.95 -4.86
N THR A 58 2.02 18.08 -5.20
CA THR A 58 3.40 18.12 -5.66
C THR A 58 4.30 17.63 -4.55
N GLY A 59 5.18 16.71 -4.90
CA GLY A 59 6.06 16.11 -3.90
C GLY A 59 5.38 15.04 -3.08
N GLY A 60 4.15 14.70 -3.42
CA GLY A 60 3.42 13.67 -2.70
C GLY A 60 3.83 12.27 -3.11
N GLY A 61 3.07 11.30 -2.62
CA GLY A 61 3.34 9.90 -2.84
C GLY A 61 3.10 9.14 -1.56
N SER A 62 3.63 7.95 -1.48
CA SER A 62 3.43 7.08 -0.32
C SER A 62 4.75 6.58 0.22
N ALA A 63 4.76 6.27 1.51
CA ALA A 63 5.92 5.68 2.17
C ALA A 63 5.43 4.80 3.30
N LEU A 64 6.30 3.94 3.83
CA LEU A 64 5.94 3.12 4.97
C LEU A 64 5.70 4.02 6.18
N ALA A 65 4.68 3.72 6.95
CA ALA A 65 4.37 4.45 8.18
C ALA A 65 5.20 3.95 9.36
N ARG A 66 5.72 2.72 9.26
CA ARG A 66 6.52 2.08 10.29
C ARG A 66 7.71 1.41 9.65
N PRO A 67 8.78 1.15 10.40
CA PRO A 67 9.91 0.41 9.84
C PRO A 67 9.48 -0.91 9.24
N ALA A 68 10.08 -1.27 8.11
CA ALA A 68 9.70 -2.48 7.40
C ALA A 68 9.79 -3.72 8.28
N ASN A 69 10.81 -3.78 9.14
CA ASN A 69 10.99 -4.95 9.98
C ASN A 69 9.98 -5.04 11.13
N GLU A 70 9.10 -4.04 11.25
CA GLU A 70 8.02 -4.08 12.24
C GLU A 70 6.68 -4.39 11.61
N ILE A 71 6.64 -4.56 10.28
CA ILE A 71 5.40 -4.89 9.59
C ILE A 71 5.42 -6.38 9.31
N THR A 72 4.43 -7.10 9.83
CA THR A 72 4.37 -8.54 9.64
C THR A 72 3.53 -8.90 8.43
N LEU A 73 3.75 -10.08 7.90
CA LEU A 73 2.93 -10.61 6.82
C LEU A 73 1.48 -10.70 7.25
N ARG A 74 1.25 -11.05 8.51
CA ARG A 74 -0.10 -11.13 9.04
C ARG A 74 -0.81 -9.78 8.99
N GLU A 75 -0.12 -8.72 9.39
CA GLU A 75 -0.71 -7.38 9.33
C GLU A 75 -1.06 -7.00 7.90
N ALA A 76 -0.18 -7.31 6.96
CA ALA A 76 -0.45 -7.03 5.56
C ALA A 76 -1.68 -7.79 5.08
N TYR A 77 -1.77 -9.06 5.43
CA TYR A 77 -2.91 -9.87 5.04
C TYR A 77 -4.20 -9.32 5.63
N GLU A 78 -4.18 -8.99 6.91
CA GLU A 78 -5.37 -8.48 7.57
C GLU A 78 -5.83 -7.15 6.98
N ALA A 79 -4.90 -6.30 6.61
CA ALA A 79 -5.23 -5.03 5.99
C ALA A 79 -5.92 -5.24 4.65
N ILE A 80 -5.38 -6.14 3.82
CA ILE A 80 -5.94 -6.38 2.50
C ILE A 80 -7.28 -7.08 2.58
N ALA A 81 -7.44 -7.97 3.54
CA ALA A 81 -8.66 -8.74 3.69
C ALA A 81 -9.80 -7.91 4.31
N ASP A 82 -9.49 -6.73 4.79
CA ASP A 82 -10.46 -5.90 5.48
C ASP A 82 -11.42 -5.24 4.50
N ASP A 83 -12.67 -5.62 4.57
CA ASP A 83 -13.73 -5.04 3.74
C ASP A 83 -14.65 -4.13 4.52
N GLN A 84 -14.12 -3.55 5.59
CA GLN A 84 -14.91 -2.73 6.45
C GLN A 84 -15.58 -1.59 5.77
N THR A 85 -15.02 -1.11 4.69
CA THR A 85 -15.65 -0.03 3.98
C THR A 85 -17.04 -0.36 3.51
N ILE A 86 -17.35 -1.62 3.44
CA ILE A 86 -18.65 -2.04 3.00
C ILE A 86 -19.67 -1.96 4.09
N LEU A 87 -19.22 -2.15 5.26
CA LEU A 87 -20.10 -2.27 6.37
C LEU A 87 -20.49 -1.02 7.01
N THR A 88 -19.81 -0.11 6.96
CA THR A 88 -20.06 0.91 7.75
C THR A 88 -20.97 1.65 7.67
N ARG A 89 -21.18 1.34 8.03
CA ARG A 89 -21.96 1.80 8.47
C ARG A 89 -22.14 2.60 8.50
#